data_d3e8b289a6518a7b924cc3e0469a0a2e
#
_entry.id   d3e8b289a6518a7b924cc3e0469a0a2e
#
_cell.length_a   1.000
_cell.length_b   1.000
_cell.length_c   1.000
_cell.angle_alpha   90.00
_cell.angle_beta   90.00
_cell.angle_gamma   90.00
#
_symmetry.space_group_name_H-M   'P 1'
#
loop_
_entity.id
_entity.type
_entity.pdbx_description
1 polymer ?
#
loop_
_entity_poly.entity_id
_entity_poly.type
_entity_poly.pdbx_seq_one_letter_code
_entity_poly.pdbx_strand_id
1 'polypeptide(L)'
;IRRQRQMCIRDSFYAYGNLAVRQNFDLTGGTFYLDTELGYMRSFGGNKYTQFTSVPVRLGYSQSLVGYNPFRWERRIEPLKYEKVKKEYIYNAERVSEQATTYFFALAMAQAEYDLAKDNAVSTDTLYRIGMQRLKIAAISRADLLTLKLDVVNARNTLQNAASALKRAMFSLASFLNMEKNTDIRVSLPGRPRALTIPVDEALLAAQANNPEFLGLRHCLLYTSPS
;
A
#
# COMPACT_ATOMS: atom_id res chain seq x y z
N ILE A 1 45.92 27.22 -37.77
CA ILE A 1 46.31 25.81 -37.64
C ILE A 1 45.59 25.25 -36.41
N ARG A 2 44.51 24.55 -36.63
CA ARG A 2 43.66 23.94 -35.58
C ARG A 2 44.24 22.58 -35.26
N ARG A 3 44.97 22.41 -34.13
CA ARG A 3 45.38 21.10 -33.63
C ARG A 3 44.12 20.36 -33.16
N GLN A 4 43.65 19.42 -33.96
CA GLN A 4 42.72 18.40 -33.49
C GLN A 4 43.44 17.54 -32.45
N ARG A 5 42.97 17.64 -31.18
CA ARG A 5 43.34 16.63 -30.18
C ARG A 5 42.64 15.33 -30.58
N GLN A 6 43.41 14.41 -31.11
CA GLN A 6 42.98 13.02 -31.23
C GLN A 6 42.77 12.49 -29.80
N MET A 7 41.52 12.47 -29.36
CA MET A 7 41.13 11.66 -28.22
C MET A 7 41.36 10.20 -28.63
N CYS A 8 42.36 9.56 -28.05
CA CYS A 8 42.50 8.10 -28.13
C CYS A 8 41.34 7.47 -27.36
N ILE A 9 40.23 7.22 -28.03
CA ILE A 9 39.17 6.38 -27.52
C ILE A 9 39.76 4.96 -27.52
N ARG A 10 40.15 4.46 -26.35
CA ARG A 10 40.49 3.05 -26.17
C ARG A 10 39.18 2.28 -26.17
N ASP A 11 38.76 1.81 -27.30
CA ASP A 11 37.67 0.87 -27.41
C ASP A 11 38.12 -0.49 -26.92
N SER A 12 37.68 -0.88 -25.75
CA SER A 12 37.92 -2.20 -25.18
C SER A 12 36.63 -2.79 -24.69
N PHE A 13 36.39 -4.04 -25.02
CA PHE A 13 35.26 -4.82 -24.54
C PHE A 13 35.71 -5.67 -23.36
N TYR A 14 34.99 -5.62 -22.25
CA TYR A 14 35.20 -6.43 -21.07
C TYR A 14 33.96 -7.28 -20.82
N ALA A 15 34.16 -8.58 -20.68
CA ALA A 15 33.18 -9.52 -20.17
C ALA A 15 33.75 -10.19 -18.93
N TYR A 16 33.00 -10.23 -17.86
CA TYR A 16 33.41 -10.73 -16.57
C TYR A 16 32.34 -11.62 -15.98
N GLY A 17 32.73 -12.80 -15.55
CA GLY A 17 31.87 -13.72 -14.83
C GLY A 17 32.55 -14.20 -13.55
N ASN A 18 31.86 -14.15 -12.43
CA ASN A 18 32.30 -14.73 -11.18
C ASN A 18 31.22 -15.58 -10.55
N LEU A 19 31.62 -16.66 -9.94
CA LEU A 19 30.78 -17.46 -9.05
C LEU A 19 31.46 -17.50 -7.69
N ALA A 20 30.73 -17.12 -6.66
CA ALA A 20 31.21 -17.09 -5.29
C ALA A 20 30.24 -17.79 -4.36
N VAL A 21 30.75 -18.70 -3.54
CA VAL A 21 30.03 -19.32 -2.43
C VAL A 21 30.66 -18.84 -1.14
N ARG A 22 29.82 -18.31 -0.24
CA ARG A 22 30.27 -17.82 1.07
C ARG A 22 29.49 -18.51 2.16
N GLN A 23 30.20 -19.04 3.16
CA GLN A 23 29.64 -19.69 4.31
C GLN A 23 30.13 -19.00 5.59
N ASN A 24 29.19 -18.44 6.34
CA ASN A 24 29.46 -17.79 7.60
C ASN A 24 29.41 -18.81 8.75
N PHE A 25 30.35 -18.70 9.69
CA PHE A 25 30.38 -19.51 10.89
C PHE A 25 30.07 -18.68 12.13
N ASP A 26 28.99 -19.03 12.78
CA ASP A 26 28.50 -18.34 13.98
C ASP A 26 29.37 -18.55 15.23
N LEU A 27 30.07 -19.69 15.32
CA LEU A 27 30.95 -19.98 16.44
C LEU A 27 32.20 -19.08 16.47
N THR A 28 32.85 -18.92 15.33
CA THR A 28 34.12 -18.20 15.23
C THR A 28 33.96 -16.75 14.77
N GLY A 29 32.83 -16.42 14.15
CA GLY A 29 32.61 -15.12 13.51
C GLY A 29 33.36 -14.96 12.19
N GLY A 30 33.86 -16.07 11.63
CA GLY A 30 34.59 -16.09 10.35
C GLY A 30 33.70 -16.43 9.18
N THR A 31 34.20 -16.14 7.96
CA THR A 31 33.55 -16.46 6.71
C THR A 31 34.50 -17.26 5.83
N PHE A 32 34.09 -18.45 5.43
CA PHE A 32 34.71 -19.20 4.34
C PHE A 32 34.17 -18.70 3.02
N TYR A 33 35.05 -18.55 2.04
CA TYR A 33 34.67 -18.23 0.67
C TYR A 33 35.36 -19.12 -0.31
N LEU A 34 34.62 -19.52 -1.32
CA LEU A 34 35.06 -20.22 -2.52
C LEU A 34 34.63 -19.38 -3.70
N ASP A 35 35.58 -18.89 -4.47
CA ASP A 35 35.27 -18.11 -5.65
C ASP A 35 36.05 -18.57 -6.87
N THR A 36 35.44 -18.47 -8.03
CA THR A 36 36.02 -18.67 -9.34
C THR A 36 35.71 -17.46 -10.21
N GLU A 37 36.65 -17.08 -11.03
CA GLU A 37 36.58 -15.86 -11.82
C GLU A 37 37.06 -16.13 -13.25
N LEU A 38 36.28 -15.65 -14.22
CA LEU A 38 36.65 -15.68 -15.65
C LEU A 38 36.47 -14.29 -16.23
N GLY A 39 37.53 -13.71 -16.71
CA GLY A 39 37.56 -12.42 -17.40
C GLY A 39 37.97 -12.58 -18.86
N TYR A 40 37.27 -11.87 -19.72
CA TYR A 40 37.58 -11.72 -21.13
C TYR A 40 37.72 -10.26 -21.47
N MET A 41 38.86 -9.89 -22.05
CA MET A 41 39.11 -8.53 -22.51
C MET A 41 39.55 -8.55 -23.97
N ARG A 42 38.94 -7.72 -24.78
CA ARG A 42 39.31 -7.48 -26.17
C ARG A 42 39.52 -6.00 -26.42
N SER A 43 40.71 -5.62 -26.84
CA SER A 43 41.04 -4.25 -27.22
C SER A 43 40.96 -4.09 -28.74
N PHE A 44 40.30 -3.01 -29.19
CA PHE A 44 40.10 -2.68 -30.61
C PHE A 44 40.97 -1.51 -31.08
N GLY A 45 41.86 -0.97 -30.23
CA GLY A 45 42.76 0.13 -30.56
C GLY A 45 43.92 -0.24 -31.51
N GLY A 46 44.94 0.62 -31.61
CA GLY A 46 46.06 0.44 -32.51
C GLY A 46 46.84 -0.89 -32.33
N ASN A 47 46.83 -1.45 -31.10
CA ASN A 47 47.28 -2.82 -30.82
C ASN A 47 46.07 -3.66 -30.45
N LYS A 48 45.61 -4.48 -31.37
CA LYS A 48 44.51 -5.43 -31.12
C LYS A 48 45.03 -6.62 -30.36
N TYR A 49 44.54 -6.86 -29.14
CA TYR A 49 44.86 -8.07 -28.39
C TYR A 49 43.62 -8.58 -27.64
N THR A 50 43.64 -9.87 -27.39
CA THR A 50 42.63 -10.57 -26.62
C THR A 50 43.32 -11.20 -25.41
N GLN A 51 42.76 -10.96 -24.23
CA GLN A 51 43.29 -11.49 -22.98
C GLN A 51 42.21 -12.24 -22.25
N PHE A 52 42.54 -13.43 -21.79
CA PHE A 52 41.73 -14.21 -20.86
C PHE A 52 42.41 -14.18 -19.50
N THR A 53 41.62 -13.90 -18.48
CA THR A 53 42.04 -13.98 -17.08
C THR A 53 41.12 -15.01 -16.40
N SER A 54 41.75 -16.04 -15.83
CA SER A 54 41.00 -17.09 -15.13
C SER A 54 41.62 -17.32 -13.77
N VAL A 55 40.78 -17.32 -12.75
CA VAL A 55 41.09 -17.84 -11.42
C VAL A 55 40.22 -19.07 -11.23
N PRO A 56 40.78 -20.29 -11.45
CA PRO A 56 39.98 -21.51 -11.47
C PRO A 56 39.23 -21.74 -10.15
N VAL A 57 39.91 -21.63 -9.05
CA VAL A 57 39.34 -21.76 -7.70
C VAL A 57 40.22 -20.98 -6.72
N ARG A 58 39.58 -20.14 -5.94
CA ARG A 58 40.21 -19.46 -4.81
C ARG A 58 39.43 -19.80 -3.53
N LEU A 59 40.13 -20.41 -2.60
CA LEU A 59 39.64 -20.69 -1.27
C LEU A 59 40.21 -19.68 -0.29
N GLY A 60 39.37 -19.15 0.58
CA GLY A 60 39.84 -18.26 1.62
C GLY A 60 38.97 -18.32 2.86
N TYR A 61 39.59 -17.96 3.97
CA TYR A 61 38.93 -17.80 5.24
C TYR A 61 39.26 -16.41 5.81
N SER A 62 38.22 -15.67 6.15
CA SER A 62 38.34 -14.35 6.74
C SER A 62 37.75 -14.37 8.13
N GLN A 63 38.54 -13.97 9.14
CA GLN A 63 38.09 -13.88 10.52
C GLN A 63 38.62 -12.62 11.18
N SER A 64 37.75 -11.93 11.93
CA SER A 64 38.14 -10.87 12.84
C SER A 64 38.70 -11.51 14.13
N LEU A 65 39.95 -11.22 14.46
CA LEU A 65 40.61 -11.75 15.66
C LEU A 65 40.22 -10.97 16.91
N VAL A 66 39.95 -9.69 16.77
CA VAL A 66 39.57 -8.79 17.85
C VAL A 66 38.29 -8.09 17.42
N GLY A 67 37.19 -8.50 18.02
CA GLY A 67 35.91 -7.88 17.70
C GLY A 67 34.70 -8.74 18.00
N TYR A 68 33.60 -8.12 17.84
CA TYR A 68 32.27 -8.64 18.02
C TYR A 68 31.94 -9.67 16.91
N ASN A 69 31.30 -10.77 17.29
CA ASN A 69 30.87 -11.81 16.35
C ASN A 69 29.43 -11.49 15.84
N PRO A 70 29.29 -10.93 14.61
CA PRO A 70 27.99 -10.54 14.08
C PRO A 70 27.06 -11.73 13.84
N PHE A 71 27.60 -12.89 13.42
CA PHE A 71 26.78 -14.05 13.05
C PHE A 71 26.07 -14.70 14.23
N ARG A 72 26.68 -14.63 15.43
CA ARG A 72 26.04 -15.09 16.67
C ARG A 72 24.82 -14.25 17.04
N TRP A 73 24.91 -12.94 16.80
CA TRP A 73 23.79 -12.02 17.05
C TRP A 73 22.72 -12.14 15.97
N GLU A 74 23.09 -12.23 14.71
CA GLU A 74 22.16 -12.49 13.61
C GLU A 74 21.34 -13.74 13.86
N ARG A 75 21.97 -14.83 14.29
CA ARG A 75 21.26 -16.07 14.64
C ARG A 75 20.20 -15.89 15.74
N ARG A 76 20.39 -14.95 16.66
CA ARG A 76 19.41 -14.63 17.71
C ARG A 76 18.32 -13.69 17.23
N ILE A 77 18.67 -12.78 16.33
CA ILE A 77 17.80 -11.72 15.86
C ILE A 77 16.89 -12.20 14.70
N GLU A 78 17.41 -13.03 13.81
CA GLU A 78 16.65 -13.49 12.62
C GLU A 78 15.33 -14.21 12.94
N PRO A 79 15.24 -15.09 13.97
CA PRO A 79 13.95 -15.67 14.35
C PRO A 79 12.93 -14.62 14.79
N LEU A 80 13.37 -13.57 15.50
CA LEU A 80 12.49 -12.49 15.93
C LEU A 80 12.01 -11.63 14.74
N LYS A 81 12.88 -11.39 13.77
CA LYS A 81 12.50 -10.72 12.52
C LYS A 81 11.48 -11.55 11.74
N TYR A 82 11.70 -12.85 11.64
CA TYR A 82 10.78 -13.75 10.97
C TYR A 82 9.39 -13.74 11.62
N GLU A 83 9.31 -13.85 12.94
CA GLU A 83 8.06 -13.75 13.69
C GLU A 83 7.38 -12.39 13.52
N LYS A 84 8.17 -11.30 13.51
CA LYS A 84 7.66 -9.97 13.26
C LYS A 84 7.04 -9.87 11.88
N VAL A 85 7.73 -10.30 10.82
CA VAL A 85 7.23 -10.26 9.43
C VAL A 85 5.97 -11.12 9.28
N LYS A 86 5.91 -12.28 9.93
CA LYS A 86 4.71 -13.13 9.94
C LYS A 86 3.51 -12.42 10.55
N LYS A 87 3.70 -11.70 11.67
CA LYS A 87 2.63 -10.88 12.28
C LYS A 87 2.29 -9.64 11.46
N GLU A 88 3.27 -9.00 10.83
CA GLU A 88 3.04 -7.90 9.90
C GLU A 88 2.18 -8.33 8.70
N TYR A 89 2.39 -9.54 8.18
CA TYR A 89 1.56 -10.07 7.12
C TYR A 89 0.09 -10.21 7.56
N ILE A 90 -0.17 -10.80 8.73
CA ILE A 90 -1.52 -10.92 9.29
C ILE A 90 -2.14 -9.54 9.53
N TYR A 91 -1.39 -8.64 10.16
CA TYR A 91 -1.82 -7.26 10.42
C TYR A 91 -2.20 -6.52 9.13
N ASN A 92 -1.40 -6.67 8.08
CA ASN A 92 -1.70 -6.05 6.78
C ASN A 92 -2.93 -6.68 6.11
N ALA A 93 -3.15 -7.99 6.24
CA ALA A 93 -4.36 -8.65 5.75
C ALA A 93 -5.62 -8.13 6.44
N GLU A 94 -5.59 -7.99 7.77
CA GLU A 94 -6.69 -7.40 8.55
C GLU A 94 -6.93 -5.93 8.18
N ARG A 95 -5.87 -5.16 7.95
CA ARG A 95 -5.97 -3.77 7.52
C ARG A 95 -6.61 -3.62 6.14
N VAL A 96 -6.33 -4.54 5.21
CA VAL A 96 -7.02 -4.58 3.92
C VAL A 96 -8.50 -4.88 4.09
N SER A 97 -8.87 -5.79 4.99
CA SER A 97 -10.26 -6.11 5.31
C SER A 97 -11.00 -4.93 5.94
N GLU A 98 -10.35 -4.20 6.84
CA GLU A 98 -10.87 -2.96 7.43
C GLU A 98 -11.12 -1.89 6.35
N GLN A 99 -10.17 -1.67 5.47
CA GLN A 99 -10.31 -0.72 4.36
C GLN A 99 -11.44 -1.12 3.40
N ALA A 100 -11.54 -2.40 3.06
CA ALA A 100 -12.64 -2.91 2.23
C ALA A 100 -14.00 -2.64 2.87
N THR A 101 -14.11 -2.89 4.17
CA THR A 101 -15.32 -2.64 4.97
C THR A 101 -15.67 -1.16 4.99
N THR A 102 -14.68 -0.29 5.15
CA THR A 102 -14.87 1.17 5.13
C THR A 102 -15.41 1.64 3.78
N TYR A 103 -14.83 1.22 2.67
CA TYR A 103 -15.34 1.56 1.33
C TYR A 103 -16.74 0.98 1.07
N PHE A 104 -17.01 -0.23 1.54
CA PHE A 104 -18.31 -0.86 1.43
C PHE A 104 -19.40 -0.04 2.12
N PHE A 105 -19.18 0.35 3.38
CA PHE A 105 -20.16 1.14 4.13
C PHE A 105 -20.28 2.58 3.61
N ALA A 106 -19.18 3.18 3.14
CA ALA A 106 -19.22 4.47 2.48
C ALA A 106 -20.12 4.46 1.23
N LEU A 107 -20.05 3.39 0.43
CA LEU A 107 -20.95 3.20 -0.70
C LEU A 107 -22.39 2.96 -0.27
N ALA A 108 -22.61 2.14 0.75
CA ALA A 108 -23.96 1.88 1.28
C ALA A 108 -24.65 3.15 1.79
N MET A 109 -23.90 4.00 2.50
CA MET A 109 -24.41 5.31 2.96
C MET A 109 -24.73 6.24 1.78
N ALA A 110 -23.82 6.33 0.80
CA ALA A 110 -24.05 7.17 -0.38
C ALA A 110 -25.27 6.70 -1.22
N GLN A 111 -25.54 5.38 -1.27
CA GLN A 111 -26.75 4.85 -1.88
C GLN A 111 -28.01 5.27 -1.13
N ALA A 112 -28.02 5.14 0.19
CA ALA A 112 -29.16 5.54 1.01
C ALA A 112 -29.42 7.05 0.92
N GLU A 113 -28.38 7.87 0.93
CA GLU A 113 -28.49 9.33 0.76
C GLU A 113 -29.04 9.71 -0.62
N TYR A 114 -28.61 9.01 -1.67
CA TYR A 114 -29.11 9.24 -3.02
C TYR A 114 -30.61 8.87 -3.13
N ASP A 115 -31.00 7.71 -2.60
CA ASP A 115 -32.41 7.29 -2.63
C ASP A 115 -33.31 8.26 -1.84
N LEU A 116 -32.86 8.68 -0.65
CA LEU A 116 -33.56 9.68 0.15
C LEU A 116 -33.67 11.04 -0.57
N ALA A 117 -32.61 11.53 -1.17
CA ALA A 117 -32.60 12.78 -1.92
C ALA A 117 -33.52 12.72 -3.15
N LYS A 118 -33.59 11.56 -3.80
CA LYS A 118 -34.48 11.31 -4.93
C LYS A 118 -35.96 11.38 -4.51
N ASP A 119 -36.31 10.69 -3.41
CA ASP A 119 -37.66 10.70 -2.90
C ASP A 119 -38.08 12.09 -2.42
N ASN A 120 -37.14 12.81 -1.77
CA ASN A 120 -37.36 14.20 -1.36
C ASN A 120 -37.60 15.15 -2.57
N ALA A 121 -36.81 15.00 -3.63
CA ALA A 121 -37.00 15.80 -4.84
C ALA A 121 -38.35 15.55 -5.53
N VAL A 122 -38.82 14.30 -5.57
CA VAL A 122 -40.14 13.92 -6.10
C VAL A 122 -41.27 14.51 -5.23
N SER A 123 -41.16 14.39 -3.90
CA SER A 123 -42.13 14.90 -2.96
C SER A 123 -42.25 16.42 -3.04
N THR A 124 -41.11 17.12 -3.06
CA THR A 124 -41.10 18.60 -3.14
C THR A 124 -41.64 19.11 -4.47
N ASP A 125 -41.34 18.45 -5.60
CA ASP A 125 -41.92 18.80 -6.92
C ASP A 125 -43.44 18.62 -6.91
N THR A 126 -43.92 17.56 -6.28
CA THR A 126 -45.36 17.32 -6.10
C THR A 126 -46.04 18.41 -5.25
N LEU A 127 -45.43 18.82 -4.13
CA LEU A 127 -45.91 19.91 -3.29
C LEU A 127 -45.96 21.23 -4.06
N TYR A 128 -44.96 21.55 -4.86
CA TYR A 128 -44.95 22.74 -5.71
C TYR A 128 -46.08 22.71 -6.75
N ARG A 129 -46.32 21.56 -7.38
CA ARG A 129 -47.42 21.41 -8.37
C ARG A 129 -48.79 21.61 -7.71
N ILE A 130 -49.02 21.06 -6.50
CA ILE A 130 -50.21 21.30 -5.70
C ILE A 130 -50.30 22.77 -5.33
N GLY A 131 -49.20 23.40 -4.93
CA GLY A 131 -49.14 24.84 -4.61
C GLY A 131 -49.54 25.70 -5.80
N MET A 132 -49.12 25.40 -7.02
CA MET A 132 -49.55 26.11 -8.23
C MET A 132 -51.06 26.03 -8.46
N GLN A 133 -51.67 24.88 -8.18
CA GLN A 133 -53.15 24.73 -8.29
C GLN A 133 -53.88 25.53 -7.20
N ARG A 134 -53.38 25.50 -5.97
CA ARG A 134 -53.95 26.25 -4.85
C ARG A 134 -53.85 27.78 -5.04
N LEU A 135 -52.79 28.27 -5.66
CA LEU A 135 -52.64 29.67 -6.02
C LEU A 135 -53.74 30.14 -7.01
N LYS A 136 -54.13 29.28 -7.97
CA LYS A 136 -55.19 29.60 -8.95
C LYS A 136 -56.54 29.84 -8.29
N ILE A 137 -56.82 29.22 -7.17
CA ILE A 137 -58.05 29.38 -6.37
C ILE A 137 -57.84 30.30 -5.17
N ALA A 138 -56.75 31.08 -5.17
CA ALA A 138 -56.35 32.01 -4.10
C ALA A 138 -56.24 31.38 -2.69
N ALA A 139 -55.98 30.08 -2.61
CA ALA A 139 -55.84 29.35 -1.34
C ALA A 139 -54.45 29.44 -0.71
N ILE A 140 -53.43 29.95 -1.43
CA ILE A 140 -52.08 30.26 -0.93
C ILE A 140 -51.58 31.59 -1.49
N SER A 141 -50.59 32.20 -0.84
CA SER A 141 -49.97 33.43 -1.29
C SER A 141 -48.90 33.18 -2.39
N ARG A 142 -48.56 34.23 -3.13
CA ARG A 142 -47.41 34.17 -4.08
C ARG A 142 -46.08 33.95 -3.38
N ALA A 143 -45.94 34.46 -2.14
CA ALA A 143 -44.74 34.26 -1.32
C ALA A 143 -44.57 32.78 -0.95
N ASP A 144 -45.66 32.13 -0.53
CA ASP A 144 -45.64 30.70 -0.20
C ASP A 144 -45.28 29.86 -1.41
N LEU A 145 -45.80 30.20 -2.62
CA LEU A 145 -45.42 29.49 -3.86
C LEU A 145 -43.93 29.68 -4.21
N LEU A 146 -43.38 30.87 -3.97
CA LEU A 146 -41.92 31.11 -4.19
C LEU A 146 -41.09 30.31 -3.23
N THR A 147 -41.51 30.14 -1.99
CA THR A 147 -40.83 29.25 -1.02
C THR A 147 -40.84 27.80 -1.51
N LEU A 148 -41.98 27.26 -1.93
CA LEU A 148 -42.09 25.92 -2.50
C LEU A 148 -41.21 25.76 -3.73
N LYS A 149 -41.09 26.80 -4.57
CA LYS A 149 -40.21 26.79 -5.73
C LYS A 149 -38.72 26.73 -5.34
N LEU A 150 -38.36 27.48 -4.27
CA LEU A 150 -37.00 27.43 -3.73
C LEU A 150 -36.68 26.04 -3.17
N ASP A 151 -37.62 25.41 -2.49
CA ASP A 151 -37.46 24.06 -1.97
C ASP A 151 -37.24 23.05 -3.09
N VAL A 152 -37.93 23.15 -4.24
CA VAL A 152 -37.70 22.31 -5.40
C VAL A 152 -36.27 22.49 -5.94
N VAL A 153 -35.79 23.73 -6.04
CA VAL A 153 -34.42 24.00 -6.50
C VAL A 153 -33.38 23.39 -5.54
N ASN A 154 -33.58 23.59 -4.24
CA ASN A 154 -32.68 23.02 -3.22
C ASN A 154 -32.69 21.50 -3.22
N ALA A 155 -33.86 20.87 -3.32
CA ALA A 155 -33.99 19.42 -3.40
C ALA A 155 -33.29 18.83 -4.65
N ARG A 156 -33.40 19.50 -5.81
CA ARG A 156 -32.71 19.12 -7.02
C ARG A 156 -31.18 19.24 -6.88
N ASN A 157 -30.70 20.31 -6.26
CA ASN A 157 -29.27 20.48 -5.98
C ASN A 157 -28.75 19.39 -5.04
N THR A 158 -29.52 19.06 -3.98
CA THR A 158 -29.18 17.97 -3.06
C THR A 158 -29.11 16.62 -3.78
N LEU A 159 -30.07 16.34 -4.66
CA LEU A 159 -30.06 15.11 -5.48
C LEU A 159 -28.83 15.04 -6.39
N GLN A 160 -28.47 16.13 -7.02
CA GLN A 160 -27.30 16.18 -7.89
C GLN A 160 -25.98 15.95 -7.10
N ASN A 161 -25.90 16.52 -5.91
CA ASN A 161 -24.77 16.34 -5.02
C ASN A 161 -24.69 14.89 -4.52
N ALA A 162 -25.81 14.29 -4.13
CA ALA A 162 -25.90 12.90 -3.71
C ALA A 162 -25.54 11.94 -4.87
N ALA A 163 -26.02 12.22 -6.11
CA ALA A 163 -25.64 11.45 -7.29
C ALA A 163 -24.12 11.49 -7.56
N SER A 164 -23.51 12.65 -7.36
CA SER A 164 -22.07 12.82 -7.52
C SER A 164 -21.29 12.09 -6.39
N ALA A 165 -21.80 12.12 -5.16
CA ALA A 165 -21.22 11.40 -4.03
C ALA A 165 -21.28 9.88 -4.23
N LEU A 166 -22.42 9.38 -4.70
CA LEU A 166 -22.61 7.97 -5.05
C LEU A 166 -21.59 7.50 -6.10
N LYS A 167 -21.43 8.26 -7.19
CA LYS A 167 -20.43 7.94 -8.23
C LYS A 167 -19.01 7.90 -7.67
N ARG A 168 -18.64 8.84 -6.80
CA ARG A 168 -17.32 8.85 -6.15
C ARG A 168 -17.12 7.63 -5.26
N ALA A 169 -18.12 7.26 -4.46
CA ALA A 169 -18.05 6.09 -3.59
C ALA A 169 -17.94 4.78 -4.39
N MET A 170 -18.72 4.63 -5.47
CA MET A 170 -18.58 3.50 -6.40
C MET A 170 -17.18 3.41 -7.01
N PHE A 171 -16.66 4.54 -7.50
CA PHE A 171 -15.32 4.60 -8.08
C PHE A 171 -14.23 4.21 -7.07
N SER A 172 -14.34 4.67 -5.81
CA SER A 172 -13.39 4.36 -4.76
C SER A 172 -13.37 2.87 -4.43
N LEU A 173 -14.54 2.25 -4.30
CA LEU A 173 -14.66 0.81 -4.06
C LEU A 173 -14.16 0.00 -5.28
N ALA A 174 -14.56 0.34 -6.50
CA ALA A 174 -14.11 -0.32 -7.72
C ALA A 174 -12.58 -0.26 -7.87
N SER A 175 -11.99 0.92 -7.61
CA SER A 175 -10.55 1.12 -7.65
C SER A 175 -9.81 0.29 -6.60
N PHE A 176 -10.35 0.22 -5.38
CA PHE A 176 -9.79 -0.59 -4.30
C PHE A 176 -9.83 -2.10 -4.63
N LEU A 177 -10.93 -2.56 -5.23
CA LEU A 177 -11.09 -3.96 -5.65
C LEU A 177 -10.40 -4.28 -6.99
N ASN A 178 -9.72 -3.31 -7.59
CA ASN A 178 -9.09 -3.42 -8.91
C ASN A 178 -10.08 -3.86 -10.01
N MET A 179 -11.33 -3.38 -9.91
CA MET A 179 -12.37 -3.59 -10.91
C MET A 179 -12.34 -2.49 -11.97
N GLU A 180 -13.05 -2.69 -13.06
CA GLU A 180 -13.21 -1.67 -14.08
C GLU A 180 -13.90 -0.42 -13.51
N LYS A 181 -13.36 0.77 -13.81
CA LYS A 181 -13.75 2.05 -13.18
C LYS A 181 -15.21 2.45 -13.41
N ASN A 182 -15.85 1.93 -14.43
CA ASN A 182 -17.25 2.23 -14.79
C ASN A 182 -18.23 1.13 -14.37
N THR A 183 -17.80 0.21 -13.51
CA THR A 183 -18.69 -0.86 -13.02
C THR A 183 -19.75 -0.26 -12.10
N ASP A 184 -21.01 -0.52 -12.42
CA ASP A 184 -22.14 -0.17 -11.55
C ASP A 184 -22.21 -1.17 -10.39
N ILE A 185 -21.85 -0.71 -9.20
CA ILE A 185 -21.79 -1.53 -7.98
C ILE A 185 -22.96 -1.15 -7.09
N ARG A 186 -23.80 -2.12 -6.80
CA ARG A 186 -24.86 -2.01 -5.78
C ARG A 186 -24.53 -2.90 -4.60
N VAL A 187 -24.56 -2.34 -3.41
CA VAL A 187 -24.32 -3.07 -2.17
C VAL A 187 -25.63 -3.24 -1.40
N SER A 188 -25.80 -4.38 -0.75
CA SER A 188 -26.87 -4.63 0.19
C SER A 188 -26.31 -4.70 1.60
N LEU A 189 -26.94 -4.05 2.55
CA LEU A 189 -26.48 -4.08 3.93
C LEU A 189 -26.69 -5.47 4.54
N PRO A 190 -25.70 -6.02 5.25
CA PRO A 190 -25.86 -7.22 6.03
C PRO A 190 -26.87 -6.98 7.17
N GLY A 191 -27.44 -8.04 7.71
CA GLY A 191 -28.30 -7.95 8.90
C GLY A 191 -27.58 -7.28 10.07
N ARG A 192 -28.34 -6.88 11.09
CA ARG A 192 -27.77 -6.25 12.29
C ARG A 192 -26.66 -7.13 12.88
N PRO A 193 -25.42 -6.61 13.05
CA PRO A 193 -24.37 -7.35 13.72
C PRO A 193 -24.76 -7.59 15.19
N ARG A 194 -24.28 -8.70 15.74
CA ARG A 194 -24.40 -8.94 17.19
C ARG A 194 -23.58 -7.89 17.93
N ALA A 195 -24.12 -7.36 19.02
CA ALA A 195 -23.37 -6.50 19.91
C ALA A 195 -22.16 -7.28 20.46
N LEU A 196 -20.96 -6.82 20.16
CA LEU A 196 -19.72 -7.39 20.66
C LEU A 196 -19.17 -6.45 21.74
N THR A 197 -19.04 -6.96 22.96
CA THR A 197 -18.39 -6.24 24.06
C THR A 197 -17.03 -6.87 24.28
N ILE A 198 -15.97 -6.12 24.05
CA ILE A 198 -14.59 -6.60 24.24
C ILE A 198 -14.05 -5.97 25.55
N PRO A 199 -13.69 -6.77 26.58
CA PRO A 199 -13.04 -6.26 27.77
C PRO A 199 -11.68 -5.63 27.42
N VAL A 200 -11.36 -4.50 28.05
CA VAL A 200 -10.10 -3.76 27.78
C VAL A 200 -8.87 -4.61 28.07
N ASP A 201 -8.91 -5.40 29.16
CA ASP A 201 -7.79 -6.25 29.55
C ASP A 201 -7.51 -7.34 28.52
N GLU A 202 -8.56 -7.96 27.98
CA GLU A 202 -8.42 -8.98 26.93
C GLU A 202 -7.90 -8.36 25.63
N ALA A 203 -8.41 -7.18 25.25
CA ALA A 203 -7.92 -6.45 24.10
C ALA A 203 -6.43 -6.07 24.23
N LEU A 204 -6.00 -5.66 25.43
CA LEU A 204 -4.61 -5.29 25.69
C LEU A 204 -3.68 -6.51 25.61
N LEU A 205 -4.07 -7.63 26.19
CA LEU A 205 -3.31 -8.88 26.12
C LEU A 205 -3.21 -9.38 24.68
N ALA A 206 -4.30 -9.34 23.92
CA ALA A 206 -4.31 -9.70 22.52
C ALA A 206 -3.42 -8.76 21.67
N ALA A 207 -3.43 -7.46 21.94
CA ALA A 207 -2.57 -6.49 21.30
C ALA A 207 -1.09 -6.75 21.57
N GLN A 208 -0.70 -7.01 22.83
CA GLN A 208 0.66 -7.35 23.19
C GLN A 208 1.14 -8.65 22.51
N ALA A 209 0.25 -9.63 22.39
CA ALA A 209 0.58 -10.91 21.75
C ALA A 209 0.69 -10.80 20.22
N ASN A 210 -0.10 -9.96 19.56
CA ASN A 210 -0.27 -9.98 18.10
C ASN A 210 0.27 -8.74 17.38
N ASN A 211 0.51 -7.63 18.07
CA ASN A 211 1.02 -6.43 17.42
C ASN A 211 2.49 -6.59 17.03
N PRO A 212 2.86 -6.46 15.74
CA PRO A 212 4.24 -6.59 15.27
C PRO A 212 5.18 -5.51 15.82
N GLU A 213 4.65 -4.36 16.26
CA GLU A 213 5.47 -3.28 16.82
C GLU A 213 6.10 -3.66 18.15
N PHE A 214 5.40 -4.43 19.00
CA PHE A 214 5.99 -4.94 20.25
C PHE A 214 7.20 -5.84 20.00
N LEU A 215 7.14 -6.68 18.96
CA LEU A 215 8.30 -7.47 18.54
C LEU A 215 9.41 -6.58 17.98
N GLY A 216 9.04 -5.52 17.27
CA GLY A 216 9.98 -4.52 16.78
C GLY A 216 10.76 -3.82 17.91
N LEU A 217 10.06 -3.43 18.96
CA LEU A 217 10.69 -2.85 20.15
C LEU A 217 11.66 -3.84 20.84
N ARG A 218 11.24 -5.09 21.01
CA ARG A 218 12.10 -6.14 21.58
C ARG A 218 13.34 -6.39 20.72
N HIS A 219 13.18 -6.40 19.40
CA HIS A 219 14.29 -6.48 18.45
C HIS A 219 15.25 -5.28 18.61
N CYS A 220 14.69 -4.06 18.71
CA CYS A 220 15.46 -2.84 18.87
C CYS A 220 16.27 -2.87 20.18
N LEU A 221 15.69 -3.31 21.28
CA LEU A 221 16.38 -3.45 22.56
C LEU A 221 17.55 -4.43 22.50
N LEU A 222 17.40 -5.55 21.81
CA LEU A 222 18.48 -6.51 21.62
C LEU A 222 19.61 -5.96 20.73
N TYR A 223 19.28 -5.09 19.78
CA TYR A 223 20.26 -4.48 18.87
C TYR A 223 21.02 -3.33 19.54
N THR A 224 20.36 -2.57 20.43
CA THR A 224 20.93 -1.38 21.07
C THR A 224 21.54 -1.66 22.45
N SER A 225 21.30 -2.84 23.04
CA SER A 225 21.92 -3.22 24.31
C SER A 225 23.35 -3.69 24.03
N PRO A 226 24.37 -2.90 24.33
CA PRO A 226 25.75 -3.39 24.31
C PRO A 226 25.87 -4.44 25.39
N SER A 227 26.27 -5.63 25.02
CA SER A 227 26.63 -6.73 25.92
C SER A 227 27.93 -6.46 26.65
#